data_dc02bf01559dd0a64a77f725c15638f0
#
_entry.id   dc02bf01559dd0a64a77f725c15638f0
#
_cell.length_a   1.000
_cell.length_b   1.000
_cell.length_c   1.000
_cell.angle_alpha   90.00
_cell.angle_beta   90.00
_cell.angle_gamma   90.00
#
_symmetry.space_group_name_H-M   'P 1'
#
loop_
_entity.id
_entity.type
_entity.pdbx_description
1 polymer ?
#
loop_
_entity_poly.entity_id
_entity_poly.type
_entity_poly.pdbx_seq_one_letter_code
_entity_poly.pdbx_strand_id
1 'polypeptide(L)'
;MAKKRGKKKSKARKIILGVLFAYVLIVGIGYLGVSYFFSSHFLKGTTINGIDCSSKTAEQVKEKIQEEIGEYKLRITEIDGKTETISALQIELTYVDDNKVDELLKAQNNWKWIRSISNKNTYELAANTTYDKSLIDGILDDLSCFQEENIVEPVDACLQDNGGNYEIVPEVEGNQLDRKKVKSCIIEAIDSGKTEINLEELGCYLKPTIYQDDESLITKRDTLNKYLQTNLTYDFGDRTETVDASIIKEWLVEDENGQWIIDKTKAEEYVQQLKYKYDTFGLTHEFTTFAGNKITLKGGDYGWVIKKQATADALVQAVEEGQTGTIKPEYLYEAKSRNTNDIGDTYVEISISEQRMWCYKDGNLIVDTPVVTGNVSKG
;
A
#
# COMPACT_ATOMS: atom_id res chain seq x y z
N MET A 1 13.69 113.44 -42.78
CA MET A 1 14.54 112.40 -42.22
C MET A 1 13.72 111.15 -41.83
N ALA A 2 13.11 110.35 -42.75
CA ALA A 2 12.22 109.24 -42.41
C ALA A 2 12.35 108.01 -43.34
N LYS A 3 13.49 107.70 -43.96
CA LYS A 3 13.65 106.60 -44.91
C LYS A 3 14.74 105.59 -44.60
N LYS A 4 15.44 105.61 -43.42
CA LYS A 4 16.53 104.69 -43.06
C LYS A 4 16.21 103.70 -41.99
N ARG A 5 15.07 103.78 -41.23
CA ARG A 5 14.71 102.79 -40.16
C ARG A 5 14.00 101.52 -40.66
N GLY A 6 13.33 101.55 -41.83
CA GLY A 6 12.62 100.40 -42.41
C GLY A 6 13.51 99.31 -42.97
N LYS A 7 14.67 99.60 -43.57
CA LYS A 7 15.58 98.62 -44.18
C LYS A 7 16.39 97.79 -43.16
N LYS A 8 16.70 98.31 -41.96
CA LYS A 8 17.39 97.54 -40.88
C LYS A 8 16.49 96.46 -40.23
N LYS A 9 15.19 96.74 -39.99
CA LYS A 9 14.22 95.77 -39.45
C LYS A 9 13.96 94.62 -40.43
N SER A 10 13.97 94.89 -41.77
CA SER A 10 13.79 93.85 -42.79
C SER A 10 14.99 92.87 -42.89
N LYS A 11 16.24 93.32 -42.75
CA LYS A 11 17.46 92.52 -42.76
C LYS A 11 17.54 91.67 -41.49
N ALA A 12 17.25 92.21 -40.28
CA ALA A 12 17.24 91.47 -39.01
C ALA A 12 16.18 90.35 -39.02
N ARG A 13 14.99 90.60 -39.58
CA ARG A 13 13.92 89.63 -39.73
C ARG A 13 14.32 88.47 -40.66
N LYS A 14 15.05 88.74 -41.78
CA LYS A 14 15.60 87.70 -42.67
C LYS A 14 16.69 86.87 -42.02
N ILE A 15 17.56 87.47 -41.18
CA ILE A 15 18.58 86.73 -40.43
C ILE A 15 17.93 85.87 -39.38
N ILE A 16 16.95 86.37 -38.60
CA ILE A 16 16.23 85.60 -37.59
C ILE A 16 15.48 84.40 -38.23
N LEU A 17 14.83 84.66 -39.41
CA LEU A 17 14.16 83.54 -40.15
C LEU A 17 15.16 82.51 -40.67
N GLY A 18 16.35 82.95 -41.15
CA GLY A 18 17.45 82.08 -41.60
C GLY A 18 17.99 81.23 -40.47
N VAL A 19 18.21 81.79 -39.25
CA VAL A 19 18.65 81.08 -38.07
C VAL A 19 17.56 80.11 -37.60
N LEU A 20 16.30 80.53 -37.61
CA LEU A 20 15.18 79.64 -37.26
C LEU A 20 15.05 78.46 -38.23
N PHE A 21 15.22 78.71 -39.53
CA PHE A 21 15.21 77.68 -40.57
C PHE A 21 16.37 76.70 -40.41
N ALA A 22 17.60 77.22 -40.17
CA ALA A 22 18.78 76.39 -39.88
C ALA A 22 18.56 75.54 -38.60
N TYR A 23 17.96 76.11 -37.54
CA TYR A 23 17.60 75.35 -36.30
C TYR A 23 16.58 74.23 -36.57
N VAL A 24 15.50 74.55 -37.33
CA VAL A 24 14.48 73.52 -37.69
C VAL A 24 15.10 72.41 -38.55
N LEU A 25 16.01 72.74 -39.47
CA LEU A 25 16.75 71.78 -40.28
C LEU A 25 17.61 70.85 -39.39
N ILE A 26 18.41 71.44 -38.48
CA ILE A 26 19.25 70.62 -37.54
C ILE A 26 18.42 69.73 -36.66
N VAL A 27 17.33 70.22 -36.07
CA VAL A 27 16.40 69.45 -35.28
C VAL A 27 15.73 68.36 -36.11
N GLY A 28 15.32 68.73 -37.37
CA GLY A 28 14.72 67.77 -38.31
C GLY A 28 15.67 66.63 -38.68
N ILE A 29 16.93 66.96 -39.01
CA ILE A 29 17.97 65.97 -39.33
C ILE A 29 18.24 65.05 -38.09
N GLY A 30 18.36 65.68 -36.91
CA GLY A 30 18.52 64.94 -35.67
C GLY A 30 17.34 63.95 -35.38
N TYR A 31 16.09 64.41 -35.57
CA TYR A 31 14.90 63.64 -35.44
C TYR A 31 14.86 62.43 -36.41
N LEU A 32 15.18 62.67 -37.68
CA LEU A 32 15.26 61.67 -38.73
C LEU A 32 16.37 60.64 -38.44
N GLY A 33 17.53 61.08 -37.98
CA GLY A 33 18.65 60.25 -37.60
C GLY A 33 18.30 59.30 -36.44
N VAL A 34 17.63 59.79 -35.40
CA VAL A 34 17.16 58.93 -34.26
C VAL A 34 16.04 58.04 -34.71
N SER A 35 15.12 58.54 -35.59
CA SER A 35 14.06 57.65 -36.12
C SER A 35 14.64 56.48 -36.96
N TYR A 36 15.70 56.77 -37.74
CA TYR A 36 16.43 55.76 -38.51
C TYR A 36 17.15 54.75 -37.59
N PHE A 37 17.76 55.19 -36.51
CA PHE A 37 18.37 54.32 -35.51
C PHE A 37 17.34 53.31 -34.95
N PHE A 38 16.16 53.79 -34.57
CA PHE A 38 15.09 52.96 -34.08
C PHE A 38 14.36 52.11 -35.15
N SER A 39 14.75 52.18 -36.41
CA SER A 39 14.28 51.28 -37.45
C SER A 39 14.90 49.86 -37.29
N SER A 40 16.06 49.74 -36.65
CA SER A 40 16.80 48.53 -36.39
C SER A 40 17.01 48.25 -34.90
N HIS A 41 16.51 49.11 -34.02
CA HIS A 41 16.64 48.98 -32.56
C HIS A 41 15.27 49.18 -31.90
N PHE A 42 15.02 48.47 -30.80
CA PHE A 42 13.82 48.64 -30.00
C PHE A 42 13.77 50.03 -29.36
N LEU A 43 12.59 50.60 -29.26
CA LEU A 43 12.36 51.89 -28.61
C LEU A 43 12.75 51.84 -27.13
N LYS A 44 13.12 53.02 -26.57
CA LYS A 44 13.39 53.13 -25.13
C LYS A 44 12.16 52.70 -24.29
N GLY A 45 12.38 52.04 -23.18
CA GLY A 45 11.33 51.54 -22.31
C GLY A 45 10.59 50.33 -22.85
N THR A 46 11.15 49.67 -23.88
CA THR A 46 10.61 48.39 -24.37
C THR A 46 11.13 47.25 -23.52
N THR A 47 10.19 46.44 -23.00
CA THR A 47 10.48 45.16 -22.30
C THR A 47 9.74 44.01 -22.98
N ILE A 48 10.40 42.87 -23.10
CA ILE A 48 9.84 41.60 -23.59
C ILE A 48 10.04 40.58 -22.50
N ASN A 49 8.97 39.98 -22.00
CA ASN A 49 8.99 39.02 -20.89
C ASN A 49 9.76 39.54 -19.65
N GLY A 50 9.67 40.84 -19.36
CA GLY A 50 10.41 41.49 -18.29
C GLY A 50 11.87 41.89 -18.63
N ILE A 51 12.42 41.40 -19.74
CA ILE A 51 13.78 41.68 -20.19
C ILE A 51 13.83 43.10 -20.79
N ASP A 52 14.76 43.95 -20.35
CA ASP A 52 14.96 45.29 -20.95
C ASP A 52 15.60 45.17 -22.34
N CYS A 53 14.82 45.52 -23.34
CA CYS A 53 15.19 45.53 -24.76
C CYS A 53 15.51 46.93 -25.27
N SER A 54 15.52 48.00 -24.43
CA SER A 54 15.74 49.39 -24.80
C SER A 54 17.00 49.56 -25.63
N SER A 55 16.86 50.14 -26.82
CA SER A 55 17.97 50.45 -27.75
C SER A 55 18.80 49.23 -28.18
N LYS A 56 18.24 48.02 -28.12
CA LYS A 56 18.88 46.76 -28.57
C LYS A 56 18.36 46.35 -29.95
N THR A 57 19.20 45.67 -30.72
CA THR A 57 18.78 45.01 -31.96
C THR A 57 17.99 43.74 -31.65
N ALA A 58 17.33 43.17 -32.66
CA ALA A 58 16.63 41.91 -32.50
C ALA A 58 17.57 40.77 -32.07
N GLU A 59 18.79 40.69 -32.65
CA GLU A 59 19.81 39.69 -32.27
C GLU A 59 20.22 39.81 -30.80
N GLN A 60 20.49 41.05 -30.33
CA GLN A 60 20.86 41.29 -28.93
C GLN A 60 19.72 40.94 -27.96
N VAL A 61 18.48 41.08 -28.40
CA VAL A 61 17.31 40.65 -27.60
C VAL A 61 17.23 39.13 -27.57
N LYS A 62 17.41 38.44 -28.70
CA LYS A 62 17.43 36.96 -28.76
C LYS A 62 18.55 36.39 -27.91
N GLU A 63 19.76 36.98 -27.95
CA GLU A 63 20.87 36.58 -27.07
C GLU A 63 20.49 36.71 -25.58
N LYS A 64 19.83 37.82 -25.20
CA LYS A 64 19.37 38.00 -23.82
C LYS A 64 18.27 36.98 -23.42
N ILE A 65 17.35 36.68 -24.32
CA ILE A 65 16.34 35.64 -24.08
C ILE A 65 17.04 34.29 -23.88
N GLN A 66 18.06 33.96 -24.67
CA GLN A 66 18.84 32.72 -24.51
C GLN A 66 19.62 32.70 -23.18
N GLU A 67 20.17 33.83 -22.73
CA GLU A 67 20.83 33.97 -21.43
C GLU A 67 19.84 33.68 -20.29
N GLU A 68 18.65 34.28 -20.30
CA GLU A 68 17.58 34.07 -19.31
C GLU A 68 17.10 32.60 -19.27
N ILE A 69 16.93 32.00 -20.47
CA ILE A 69 16.58 30.56 -20.57
C ILE A 69 17.69 29.68 -20.01
N GLY A 70 18.97 30.07 -20.18
CA GLY A 70 20.13 29.40 -19.62
C GLY A 70 20.17 29.40 -18.09
N GLU A 71 19.53 30.36 -17.43
CA GLU A 71 19.41 30.44 -15.97
C GLU A 71 18.25 29.58 -15.40
N TYR A 72 17.44 28.99 -16.27
CA TYR A 72 16.32 28.14 -15.85
C TYR A 72 16.79 26.98 -14.97
N LYS A 73 16.05 26.78 -13.88
CA LYS A 73 16.24 25.67 -12.93
C LYS A 73 14.89 25.15 -12.50
N LEU A 74 14.71 23.85 -12.63
CA LEU A 74 13.58 23.15 -12.05
C LEU A 74 14.00 22.59 -10.70
N ARG A 75 13.41 23.08 -9.62
CA ARG A 75 13.58 22.55 -8.27
C ARG A 75 12.60 21.39 -8.07
N ILE A 76 13.12 20.27 -7.60
CA ILE A 76 12.35 19.08 -7.26
C ILE A 76 12.40 18.95 -5.75
N THR A 77 11.24 18.90 -5.10
CA THR A 77 11.12 18.70 -3.65
C THR A 77 10.65 17.28 -3.37
N GLU A 78 11.39 16.59 -2.53
CA GLU A 78 11.13 15.21 -2.07
C GLU A 78 10.25 15.20 -0.80
N ILE A 79 9.73 14.03 -0.42
CA ILE A 79 8.82 13.83 0.73
C ILE A 79 9.43 14.27 2.07
N ASP A 80 10.74 14.15 2.24
CA ASP A 80 11.48 14.57 3.44
C ASP A 80 11.89 16.06 3.42
N GLY A 81 11.47 16.80 2.40
CA GLY A 81 11.80 18.21 2.19
C GLY A 81 13.17 18.44 1.60
N LYS A 82 13.93 17.41 1.23
CA LYS A 82 15.13 17.57 0.43
C LYS A 82 14.78 18.15 -0.93
N THR A 83 15.73 18.87 -1.51
CA THR A 83 15.53 19.47 -2.83
C THR A 83 16.69 19.16 -3.75
N GLU A 84 16.37 18.80 -4.96
CA GLU A 84 17.31 18.64 -6.06
C GLU A 84 16.97 19.64 -7.19
N THR A 85 17.87 19.81 -8.12
CA THR A 85 17.69 20.83 -9.16
C THR A 85 18.16 20.30 -10.51
N ILE A 86 17.30 20.46 -11.52
CA ILE A 86 17.65 20.23 -12.92
C ILE A 86 17.86 21.59 -13.56
N SER A 87 19.05 21.85 -14.12
CA SER A 87 19.41 23.08 -14.80
C SER A 87 19.13 23.04 -16.32
N ALA A 88 18.97 24.22 -16.93
CA ALA A 88 18.86 24.35 -18.37
C ALA A 88 20.01 23.64 -19.12
N LEU A 89 21.22 23.71 -18.57
CA LEU A 89 22.41 23.10 -19.19
C LEU A 89 22.33 21.57 -19.24
N GLN A 90 21.79 20.93 -18.18
CA GLN A 90 21.68 19.48 -18.12
C GLN A 90 20.69 18.92 -19.15
N ILE A 91 19.70 19.69 -19.55
CA ILE A 91 18.66 19.28 -20.52
C ILE A 91 18.87 19.90 -21.91
N GLU A 92 19.96 20.66 -22.11
CA GLU A 92 20.25 21.40 -23.33
C GLU A 92 19.08 22.34 -23.76
N LEU A 93 18.50 23.03 -22.75
CA LEU A 93 17.38 23.96 -23.00
C LEU A 93 17.85 25.16 -23.78
N THR A 94 17.27 25.40 -24.95
CA THR A 94 17.64 26.47 -25.86
C THR A 94 16.41 27.21 -26.37
N TYR A 95 16.64 28.50 -26.71
CA TYR A 95 15.65 29.31 -27.41
C TYR A 95 15.55 28.90 -28.88
N VAL A 96 14.32 28.72 -29.35
CA VAL A 96 14.05 28.54 -30.79
C VAL A 96 13.53 29.83 -31.37
N ASP A 97 14.32 30.42 -32.30
CA ASP A 97 13.91 31.63 -32.99
C ASP A 97 12.72 31.36 -33.92
N ASP A 98 11.58 31.93 -33.56
CA ASP A 98 10.34 31.84 -34.33
C ASP A 98 10.03 33.16 -35.08
N ASN A 99 11.03 34.05 -35.23
CA ASN A 99 10.95 35.37 -35.83
C ASN A 99 10.02 36.37 -35.11
N LYS A 100 9.39 36.07 -34.00
CA LYS A 100 8.47 36.98 -33.31
C LYS A 100 9.15 38.24 -32.78
N VAL A 101 10.42 38.12 -32.35
CA VAL A 101 11.22 39.29 -31.92
C VAL A 101 11.44 40.26 -33.10
N ASP A 102 11.76 39.71 -34.29
CA ASP A 102 11.93 40.54 -35.50
C ASP A 102 10.60 41.14 -35.94
N GLU A 103 9.51 40.42 -35.87
CA GLU A 103 8.17 40.92 -36.18
C GLU A 103 7.76 42.07 -35.26
N LEU A 104 8.04 41.94 -33.94
CA LEU A 104 7.83 43.02 -32.98
C LEU A 104 8.64 44.25 -33.29
N LEU A 105 9.92 44.08 -33.64
CA LEU A 105 10.80 45.20 -34.06
C LEU A 105 10.25 45.89 -35.33
N LYS A 106 9.78 45.13 -36.31
CA LYS A 106 9.17 45.67 -37.54
C LYS A 106 7.83 46.34 -37.30
N ALA A 107 7.06 45.87 -36.36
CA ALA A 107 5.73 46.40 -36.04
C ALA A 107 5.81 47.73 -35.23
N GLN A 108 6.94 47.99 -34.58
CA GLN A 108 7.09 49.24 -33.81
C GLN A 108 7.06 50.47 -34.71
N ASN A 109 6.47 51.55 -34.21
CA ASN A 109 6.50 52.84 -34.93
C ASN A 109 7.70 53.65 -34.47
N ASN A 110 8.80 53.58 -35.22
CA ASN A 110 10.06 54.27 -34.94
C ASN A 110 9.95 55.79 -34.92
N TRP A 111 8.91 56.37 -35.58
CA TRP A 111 8.64 57.81 -35.54
C TRP A 111 8.10 58.29 -34.19
N LYS A 112 7.63 57.37 -33.30
CA LYS A 112 7.13 57.74 -31.98
C LYS A 112 8.21 57.68 -30.90
N TRP A 113 9.50 57.64 -31.24
CA TRP A 113 10.59 57.44 -30.28
C TRP A 113 10.61 58.51 -29.16
N ILE A 114 10.17 59.76 -29.40
CA ILE A 114 10.09 60.82 -28.37
C ILE A 114 9.08 60.39 -27.27
N ARG A 115 7.97 59.76 -27.64
CA ARG A 115 6.96 59.26 -26.67
C ARG A 115 7.46 58.10 -25.85
N SER A 116 8.33 57.26 -26.43
CA SER A 116 8.89 56.10 -25.74
C SER A 116 9.84 56.48 -24.60
N ILE A 117 10.36 57.71 -24.58
CA ILE A 117 11.20 58.21 -23.48
C ILE A 117 10.42 58.25 -22.15
N SER A 118 9.11 58.49 -22.20
CA SER A 118 8.25 58.63 -21.03
C SER A 118 7.25 57.44 -20.86
N ASN A 119 7.08 56.61 -21.89
CA ASN A 119 6.14 55.51 -21.90
C ASN A 119 6.90 54.16 -21.92
N LYS A 120 6.43 53.19 -21.14
CA LYS A 120 6.92 51.82 -21.23
C LYS A 120 6.09 51.03 -22.25
N ASN A 121 6.76 50.26 -23.08
CA ASN A 121 6.14 49.31 -24.01
C ASN A 121 6.48 47.89 -23.53
N THR A 122 5.51 47.21 -22.93
CA THR A 122 5.69 45.83 -22.39
C THR A 122 5.04 44.84 -23.34
N TYR A 123 5.78 43.83 -23.72
CA TYR A 123 5.31 42.72 -24.55
C TYR A 123 5.54 41.40 -23.81
N GLU A 124 4.61 40.50 -23.97
CA GLU A 124 4.76 39.11 -23.55
C GLU A 124 4.75 38.22 -24.78
N LEU A 125 5.86 37.53 -25.01
CA LEU A 125 6.00 36.52 -26.05
C LEU A 125 6.08 35.14 -25.37
N ALA A 126 5.29 34.20 -25.87
CA ALA A 126 5.53 32.78 -25.50
C ALA A 126 6.95 32.42 -25.95
N ALA A 127 7.82 32.12 -25.00
CA ALA A 127 9.17 31.67 -25.31
C ALA A 127 9.05 30.31 -26.01
N ASN A 128 9.52 30.22 -27.23
CA ASN A 128 9.62 28.96 -27.96
C ASN A 128 10.95 28.33 -27.56
N THR A 129 10.88 27.26 -26.74
CA THR A 129 12.07 26.57 -26.26
C THR A 129 12.06 25.12 -26.72
N THR A 130 13.23 24.55 -26.87
CA THR A 130 13.45 23.13 -27.11
C THR A 130 14.50 22.60 -26.18
N TYR A 131 14.42 21.33 -25.85
CA TYR A 131 15.40 20.62 -25.03
C TYR A 131 15.46 19.14 -25.40
N ASP A 132 16.50 18.44 -24.99
CA ASP A 132 16.65 17.00 -25.27
C ASP A 132 16.01 16.17 -24.17
N LYS A 133 14.81 15.62 -24.46
CA LYS A 133 14.07 14.74 -23.54
C LYS A 133 14.79 13.41 -23.23
N SER A 134 15.73 13.00 -24.06
CA SER A 134 16.48 11.77 -23.84
C SER A 134 17.48 11.85 -22.70
N LEU A 135 17.92 13.08 -22.35
CA LEU A 135 18.85 13.32 -21.24
C LEU A 135 18.20 13.13 -19.87
N ILE A 136 16.85 13.19 -19.79
CA ILE A 136 16.14 13.13 -18.51
C ILE A 136 16.37 11.76 -17.82
N ASP A 137 16.46 10.67 -18.56
CA ASP A 137 16.69 9.34 -17.95
C ASP A 137 18.06 9.29 -17.23
N GLY A 138 19.11 9.85 -17.87
CA GLY A 138 20.43 9.95 -17.23
C GLY A 138 20.43 10.89 -16.02
N ILE A 139 19.69 12.00 -16.11
CA ILE A 139 19.55 12.92 -14.97
C ILE A 139 18.87 12.24 -13.79
N LEU A 140 17.82 11.44 -14.04
CA LEU A 140 17.15 10.68 -12.99
C LEU A 140 18.09 9.66 -12.32
N ASP A 141 19.03 9.06 -13.06
CA ASP A 141 20.02 8.15 -12.50
C ASP A 141 20.99 8.87 -11.54
N ASP A 142 21.23 10.16 -11.74
CA ASP A 142 22.10 10.97 -10.90
C ASP A 142 21.41 11.56 -9.67
N LEU A 143 20.07 11.61 -9.64
CA LEU A 143 19.33 12.14 -8.48
C LEU A 143 19.47 11.24 -7.27
N SER A 144 19.66 11.86 -6.09
CA SER A 144 19.86 11.12 -4.84
C SER A 144 18.66 10.25 -4.45
N CYS A 145 17.45 10.68 -4.82
CA CYS A 145 16.21 9.95 -4.56
C CYS A 145 16.06 8.64 -5.37
N PHE A 146 16.91 8.40 -6.36
CA PHE A 146 16.96 7.16 -7.13
C PHE A 146 18.19 6.29 -6.82
N GLN A 147 19.05 6.70 -5.86
CA GLN A 147 20.17 5.86 -5.40
C GLN A 147 19.66 4.76 -4.47
N GLU A 148 20.08 3.52 -4.71
CA GLU A 148 19.61 2.34 -3.96
C GLU A 148 19.76 2.50 -2.43
N GLU A 149 20.85 3.12 -1.98
CA GLU A 149 21.10 3.34 -0.55
C GLU A 149 20.13 4.31 0.13
N ASN A 150 19.40 5.10 -0.64
CA ASN A 150 18.42 6.08 -0.14
C ASN A 150 16.96 5.58 -0.27
N ILE A 151 16.75 4.44 -0.95
CA ILE A 151 15.41 3.92 -1.21
C ILE A 151 14.97 3.01 -0.05
N VAL A 152 13.79 3.29 0.48
CA VAL A 152 13.03 2.41 1.35
C VAL A 152 11.79 1.98 0.57
N GLU A 153 11.70 0.69 0.25
CA GLU A 153 10.54 0.15 -0.45
C GLU A 153 9.29 0.20 0.44
N PRO A 154 8.09 0.47 -0.12
CA PRO A 154 6.85 0.31 0.61
C PRO A 154 6.59 -1.17 0.91
N VAL A 155 6.13 -1.47 2.12
CA VAL A 155 5.79 -2.83 2.54
C VAL A 155 4.38 -2.84 3.09
N ASP A 156 3.57 -3.80 2.67
CA ASP A 156 2.20 -3.97 3.15
C ASP A 156 2.18 -4.39 4.62
N ALA A 157 1.15 -3.94 5.35
CA ALA A 157 0.86 -4.48 6.66
C ALA A 157 0.55 -5.97 6.57
N CYS A 158 1.02 -6.76 7.54
CA CYS A 158 0.85 -8.21 7.56
C CYS A 158 0.59 -8.76 8.96
N LEU A 159 0.19 -10.02 9.02
CA LEU A 159 0.03 -10.74 10.28
C LEU A 159 1.34 -11.44 10.66
N GLN A 160 1.73 -11.28 11.91
CA GLN A 160 2.86 -11.97 12.50
C GLN A 160 2.40 -12.89 13.65
N ASP A 161 2.87 -14.13 13.64
CA ASP A 161 2.66 -15.08 14.74
C ASP A 161 3.71 -14.82 15.84
N ASN A 162 3.23 -14.48 17.05
CA ASN A 162 4.05 -14.25 18.24
C ASN A 162 4.07 -15.47 19.20
N GLY A 163 3.77 -16.67 18.68
CA GLY A 163 3.81 -17.93 19.44
C GLY A 163 2.50 -18.30 20.11
N GLY A 164 1.64 -17.36 20.46
CA GLY A 164 0.33 -17.61 21.10
C GLY A 164 -0.81 -16.81 20.50
N ASN A 165 -0.49 -15.76 19.78
CA ASN A 165 -1.45 -14.88 19.12
C ASN A 165 -0.85 -14.30 17.83
N TYR A 166 -1.71 -13.77 16.97
CA TYR A 166 -1.32 -13.01 15.81
C TYR A 166 -1.44 -11.51 16.07
N GLU A 167 -0.45 -10.75 15.65
CA GLU A 167 -0.45 -9.30 15.70
C GLU A 167 -0.28 -8.71 14.29
N ILE A 168 -0.81 -7.52 14.09
CA ILE A 168 -0.60 -6.78 12.84
C ILE A 168 0.75 -6.06 12.95
N VAL A 169 1.65 -6.36 12.02
CA VAL A 169 2.84 -5.56 11.78
C VAL A 169 2.41 -4.43 10.85
N PRO A 170 2.57 -3.17 11.26
CA PRO A 170 2.19 -2.03 10.43
C PRO A 170 2.94 -2.01 9.11
N GLU A 171 2.34 -1.37 8.14
CA GLU A 171 2.94 -1.05 6.85
C GLU A 171 4.16 -0.14 6.99
N VAL A 172 5.02 -0.18 5.98
CA VAL A 172 6.10 0.79 5.79
C VAL A 172 5.74 1.61 4.56
N GLU A 173 5.48 2.91 4.73
CA GLU A 173 5.16 3.81 3.61
C GLU A 173 6.28 3.85 2.57
N GLY A 174 7.53 3.85 3.03
CA GLY A 174 8.69 3.94 2.16
C GLY A 174 8.83 5.32 1.51
N ASN A 175 9.80 5.42 0.61
CA ASN A 175 10.08 6.61 -0.20
C ASN A 175 10.41 6.26 -1.66
N GLN A 176 10.09 5.05 -2.10
CA GLN A 176 10.35 4.61 -3.45
C GLN A 176 9.48 5.37 -4.45
N LEU A 177 10.11 5.93 -5.49
CA LEU A 177 9.45 6.69 -6.53
C LEU A 177 9.06 5.82 -7.74
N ASP A 178 7.91 6.13 -8.34
CA ASP A 178 7.59 5.66 -9.69
C ASP A 178 8.37 6.48 -10.71
N ARG A 179 9.48 5.91 -11.21
CA ARG A 179 10.39 6.56 -12.16
C ARG A 179 9.67 7.08 -13.41
N LYS A 180 8.69 6.34 -13.93
CA LYS A 180 7.94 6.76 -15.13
C LYS A 180 7.10 8.00 -14.84
N LYS A 181 6.45 8.01 -13.69
CA LYS A 181 5.63 9.13 -13.25
C LYS A 181 6.47 10.37 -12.98
N VAL A 182 7.59 10.23 -12.26
CA VAL A 182 8.54 11.34 -12.03
C VAL A 182 9.04 11.92 -13.35
N LYS A 183 9.47 11.08 -14.29
CA LYS A 183 9.88 11.52 -15.63
C LYS A 183 8.79 12.32 -16.33
N SER A 184 7.55 11.86 -16.30
CA SER A 184 6.42 12.55 -16.91
C SER A 184 6.15 13.89 -16.25
N CYS A 185 6.21 13.98 -14.92
CA CYS A 185 6.04 15.22 -14.17
C CYS A 185 7.13 16.26 -14.46
N ILE A 186 8.39 15.81 -14.59
CA ILE A 186 9.51 16.69 -14.97
C ILE A 186 9.32 17.23 -16.38
N ILE A 187 8.96 16.37 -17.34
CA ILE A 187 8.69 16.80 -18.73
C ILE A 187 7.57 17.83 -18.77
N GLU A 188 6.46 17.57 -18.09
CA GLU A 188 5.33 18.49 -18.02
C GLU A 188 5.70 19.83 -17.37
N ALA A 189 6.51 19.79 -16.31
CA ALA A 189 6.99 20.99 -15.64
C ALA A 189 7.86 21.85 -16.57
N ILE A 190 8.82 21.24 -17.27
CA ILE A 190 9.69 21.94 -18.23
C ILE A 190 8.86 22.48 -19.39
N ASP A 191 7.99 21.66 -19.99
CA ASP A 191 7.13 22.06 -21.13
C ASP A 191 6.19 23.23 -20.75
N SER A 192 5.79 23.34 -19.48
CA SER A 192 4.94 24.42 -18.95
C SER A 192 5.72 25.58 -18.33
N GLY A 193 7.05 25.55 -18.32
CA GLY A 193 7.90 26.60 -17.75
C GLY A 193 7.82 26.71 -16.22
N LYS A 194 7.41 25.67 -15.52
CA LYS A 194 7.42 25.63 -14.05
C LYS A 194 8.86 25.60 -13.54
N THR A 195 9.12 26.23 -12.42
CA THR A 195 10.43 26.29 -11.77
C THR A 195 10.53 25.42 -10.53
N GLU A 196 9.43 24.82 -10.11
CA GLU A 196 9.38 23.91 -8.96
C GLU A 196 8.27 22.87 -9.10
N ILE A 197 8.53 21.68 -8.56
CA ILE A 197 7.58 20.59 -8.39
C ILE A 197 7.80 19.92 -7.04
N ASN A 198 6.72 19.40 -6.46
CA ASN A 198 6.76 18.56 -5.26
C ASN A 198 6.30 17.13 -5.62
N LEU A 199 7.19 16.15 -5.45
CA LEU A 199 6.95 14.77 -5.85
C LEU A 199 5.86 14.09 -5.01
N GLU A 200 5.69 14.49 -3.74
CA GLU A 200 4.64 13.98 -2.87
C GLU A 200 3.26 14.49 -3.33
N GLU A 201 3.12 15.80 -3.55
CA GLU A 201 1.87 16.40 -4.04
C GLU A 201 1.44 15.87 -5.40
N LEU A 202 2.41 15.53 -6.26
CA LEU A 202 2.18 14.90 -7.55
C LEU A 202 1.91 13.39 -7.44
N GLY A 203 2.01 12.82 -6.22
CA GLY A 203 1.77 11.41 -5.95
C GLY A 203 2.76 10.50 -6.65
N CYS A 204 4.03 10.89 -6.73
CA CYS A 204 5.07 10.14 -7.43
C CYS A 204 5.62 8.96 -6.63
N TYR A 205 5.27 8.83 -5.36
CA TYR A 205 5.72 7.75 -4.49
C TYR A 205 4.83 6.52 -4.64
N LEU A 206 5.45 5.35 -4.67
CA LEU A 206 4.77 4.08 -4.49
C LEU A 206 4.28 3.98 -3.05
N LYS A 207 3.15 3.31 -2.85
CA LYS A 207 2.54 3.18 -1.53
C LYS A 207 2.17 1.73 -1.25
N PRO A 208 2.12 1.33 0.02
CA PRO A 208 1.53 0.05 0.40
C PRO A 208 0.10 -0.08 -0.13
N THR A 209 -0.31 -1.32 -0.37
CA THR A 209 -1.67 -1.64 -0.79
C THR A 209 -2.55 -2.09 0.36
N ILE A 210 -1.94 -2.60 1.44
CA ILE A 210 -2.60 -3.04 2.67
C ILE A 210 -2.03 -2.24 3.84
N TYR A 211 -2.92 -1.61 4.61
CA TYR A 211 -2.61 -0.82 5.79
C TYR A 211 -3.03 -1.55 7.06
N GLN A 212 -2.48 -1.16 8.21
CA GLN A 212 -2.78 -1.75 9.51
C GLN A 212 -4.25 -1.64 9.93
N ASP A 213 -5.00 -0.72 9.35
CA ASP A 213 -6.43 -0.49 9.56
C ASP A 213 -7.32 -1.18 8.51
N ASP A 214 -6.74 -2.01 7.64
CA ASP A 214 -7.51 -2.81 6.68
C ASP A 214 -8.46 -3.77 7.39
N GLU A 215 -9.75 -3.65 7.09
CA GLU A 215 -10.81 -4.46 7.73
C GLU A 215 -10.62 -5.96 7.52
N SER A 216 -10.12 -6.38 6.37
CA SER A 216 -9.85 -7.79 6.07
C SER A 216 -8.72 -8.32 6.93
N LEU A 217 -7.63 -7.55 7.06
CA LEU A 217 -6.48 -7.91 7.88
C LEU A 217 -6.86 -8.00 9.38
N ILE A 218 -7.64 -7.02 9.87
CA ILE A 218 -8.16 -7.00 11.23
C ILE A 218 -9.05 -8.21 11.48
N THR A 219 -9.98 -8.51 10.56
CA THR A 219 -10.89 -9.66 10.67
C THR A 219 -10.12 -10.98 10.70
N LYS A 220 -9.09 -11.13 9.86
CA LYS A 220 -8.21 -12.31 9.85
C LYS A 220 -7.49 -12.47 11.19
N ARG A 221 -6.89 -11.41 11.73
CA ARG A 221 -6.24 -11.41 13.05
C ARG A 221 -7.21 -11.85 14.15
N ASP A 222 -8.39 -11.24 14.18
CA ASP A 222 -9.38 -11.48 15.25
C ASP A 222 -9.93 -12.91 15.17
N THR A 223 -10.14 -13.43 13.98
CA THR A 223 -10.56 -14.83 13.75
C THR A 223 -9.49 -15.81 14.23
N LEU A 224 -8.24 -15.61 13.82
CA LEU A 224 -7.13 -16.46 14.25
C LEU A 224 -6.95 -16.43 15.77
N ASN A 225 -6.96 -15.24 16.37
CA ASN A 225 -6.80 -15.09 17.81
C ASN A 225 -7.98 -15.68 18.57
N LYS A 226 -9.19 -15.61 18.04
CA LYS A 226 -10.36 -16.27 18.60
C LYS A 226 -10.19 -17.79 18.62
N TYR A 227 -9.70 -18.40 17.54
CA TYR A 227 -9.43 -19.82 17.49
C TYR A 227 -8.32 -20.22 18.46
N LEU A 228 -7.23 -19.47 18.51
CA LEU A 228 -6.07 -19.77 19.34
C LEU A 228 -6.29 -19.52 20.85
N GLN A 229 -7.29 -18.74 21.23
CA GLN A 229 -7.65 -18.61 22.67
C GLN A 229 -8.31 -19.87 23.23
N THR A 230 -8.73 -20.81 22.35
CA THR A 230 -9.35 -22.07 22.75
C THR A 230 -8.39 -22.89 23.61
N ASN A 231 -8.88 -23.34 24.77
CA ASN A 231 -8.17 -24.25 25.66
C ASN A 231 -9.15 -25.22 26.27
N LEU A 232 -9.26 -26.39 25.65
CA LEU A 232 -10.23 -27.42 26.02
C LEU A 232 -9.50 -28.60 26.67
N THR A 233 -10.08 -29.11 27.75
CA THR A 233 -9.62 -30.32 28.39
C THR A 233 -10.69 -31.40 28.22
N TYR A 234 -10.42 -32.40 27.40
CA TYR A 234 -11.23 -33.60 27.35
C TYR A 234 -11.07 -34.39 28.64
N ASP A 235 -12.18 -34.64 29.35
CA ASP A 235 -12.23 -35.47 30.53
C ASP A 235 -12.81 -36.84 30.18
N PHE A 236 -11.99 -37.86 30.28
CA PHE A 236 -12.39 -39.28 30.07
C PHE A 236 -12.77 -39.97 31.39
N GLY A 237 -12.66 -39.26 32.52
CA GLY A 237 -12.96 -39.77 33.86
C GLY A 237 -11.72 -40.28 34.62
N ASP A 238 -10.83 -40.99 33.97
CA ASP A 238 -9.55 -41.48 34.52
C ASP A 238 -8.31 -40.72 33.99
N ARG A 239 -8.46 -40.06 32.87
CA ARG A 239 -7.38 -39.33 32.15
C ARG A 239 -7.95 -38.12 31.45
N THR A 240 -7.08 -37.19 31.11
CA THR A 240 -7.44 -35.96 30.38
C THR A 240 -6.53 -35.75 29.18
N GLU A 241 -7.04 -35.07 28.17
CA GLU A 241 -6.28 -34.57 27.01
C GLU A 241 -6.60 -33.08 26.79
N THR A 242 -5.58 -32.29 26.49
CA THR A 242 -5.74 -30.86 26.25
C THR A 242 -5.65 -30.58 24.78
N VAL A 243 -6.55 -29.74 24.30
CA VAL A 243 -6.51 -29.11 22.95
C VAL A 243 -6.27 -27.64 23.16
N ASP A 244 -5.12 -27.17 22.76
CA ASP A 244 -4.66 -25.80 22.93
C ASP A 244 -4.20 -25.19 21.60
N ALA A 245 -3.73 -23.95 21.64
CA ALA A 245 -3.26 -23.21 20.47
C ALA A 245 -2.20 -23.98 19.64
N SER A 246 -1.36 -24.80 20.28
CA SER A 246 -0.31 -25.54 19.58
C SER A 246 -0.87 -26.60 18.64
N ILE A 247 -1.93 -27.25 19.06
CA ILE A 247 -2.67 -28.27 18.28
C ILE A 247 -3.53 -27.56 17.20
N ILE A 248 -4.24 -26.49 17.59
CA ILE A 248 -5.16 -25.78 16.72
C ILE A 248 -4.42 -25.12 15.55
N LYS A 249 -3.22 -24.61 15.76
CA LYS A 249 -2.38 -24.03 14.67
C LYS A 249 -2.14 -25.01 13.52
N GLU A 250 -2.02 -26.30 13.82
CA GLU A 250 -1.82 -27.32 12.79
C GLU A 250 -3.08 -27.55 11.94
N TRP A 251 -4.26 -27.13 12.44
CA TRP A 251 -5.55 -27.28 11.75
C TRP A 251 -5.96 -26.05 10.93
N LEU A 252 -5.22 -24.93 11.06
CA LEU A 252 -5.52 -23.69 10.36
C LEU A 252 -5.19 -23.83 8.87
N VAL A 253 -6.12 -23.46 8.02
CA VAL A 253 -5.98 -23.37 6.56
C VAL A 253 -6.71 -22.14 6.03
N GLU A 254 -6.24 -21.57 4.93
CA GLU A 254 -7.01 -20.57 4.19
C GLU A 254 -7.95 -21.24 3.19
N ASP A 255 -9.20 -20.77 3.14
CA ASP A 255 -10.16 -21.16 2.13
C ASP A 255 -9.90 -20.48 0.78
N GLU A 256 -10.73 -20.79 -0.23
CA GLU A 256 -10.63 -20.21 -1.57
C GLU A 256 -10.79 -18.66 -1.60
N ASN A 257 -11.36 -18.08 -0.55
CA ASN A 257 -11.56 -16.64 -0.38
C ASN A 257 -10.46 -16.01 0.48
N GLY A 258 -9.44 -16.79 0.88
CA GLY A 258 -8.37 -16.33 1.76
C GLY A 258 -8.82 -16.10 3.20
N GLN A 259 -9.91 -16.75 3.66
CA GLN A 259 -10.35 -16.73 5.05
C GLN A 259 -9.77 -17.90 5.82
N TRP A 260 -9.33 -17.66 7.04
CA TRP A 260 -8.83 -18.73 7.92
C TRP A 260 -9.97 -19.56 8.49
N ILE A 261 -9.89 -20.86 8.26
CA ILE A 261 -10.85 -21.86 8.75
C ILE A 261 -10.12 -23.04 9.41
N ILE A 262 -10.88 -23.84 10.15
CA ILE A 262 -10.38 -25.09 10.73
C ILE A 262 -10.54 -26.22 9.70
N ASP A 263 -9.45 -26.90 9.38
CA ASP A 263 -9.49 -28.14 8.58
C ASP A 263 -10.17 -29.26 9.40
N LYS A 264 -11.41 -29.54 9.04
CA LYS A 264 -12.23 -30.58 9.69
C LYS A 264 -11.60 -31.96 9.60
N THR A 265 -10.86 -32.26 8.54
CA THR A 265 -10.19 -33.55 8.37
C THR A 265 -9.14 -33.76 9.45
N LYS A 266 -8.34 -32.73 9.75
CA LYS A 266 -7.34 -32.81 10.82
C LYS A 266 -7.97 -32.92 12.21
N ALA A 267 -9.08 -32.21 12.44
CA ALA A 267 -9.84 -32.37 13.68
C ALA A 267 -10.42 -33.82 13.83
N GLU A 268 -10.92 -34.41 12.74
CA GLU A 268 -11.36 -35.79 12.70
C GLU A 268 -10.22 -36.80 12.93
N GLU A 269 -9.05 -36.55 12.37
CA GLU A 269 -7.84 -37.33 12.59
C GLU A 269 -7.42 -37.28 14.06
N TYR A 270 -7.45 -36.08 14.66
CA TYR A 270 -7.18 -35.93 16.10
C TYR A 270 -8.17 -36.76 16.94
N VAL A 271 -9.48 -36.65 16.68
CA VAL A 271 -10.49 -37.44 17.38
C VAL A 271 -10.30 -38.94 17.13
N GLN A 272 -9.84 -39.34 15.94
CA GLN A 272 -9.48 -40.74 15.67
C GLN A 272 -8.32 -41.23 16.56
N GLN A 273 -7.34 -40.38 16.85
CA GLN A 273 -6.27 -40.70 17.80
C GLN A 273 -6.84 -40.87 19.24
N LEU A 274 -7.77 -39.97 19.63
CA LEU A 274 -8.46 -40.12 20.91
C LEU A 274 -9.20 -41.46 21.00
N LYS A 275 -9.87 -41.91 19.94
CA LYS A 275 -10.53 -43.23 19.89
C LYS A 275 -9.53 -44.37 20.13
N TYR A 276 -8.41 -44.37 19.40
CA TYR A 276 -7.38 -45.43 19.61
C TYR A 276 -6.84 -45.47 21.04
N LYS A 277 -6.78 -44.30 21.68
CA LYS A 277 -6.22 -44.18 23.04
C LYS A 277 -7.24 -44.47 24.16
N TYR A 278 -8.52 -44.18 23.91
CA TYR A 278 -9.55 -44.14 24.97
C TYR A 278 -10.75 -45.05 24.78
N ASP A 279 -10.99 -45.59 23.58
CA ASP A 279 -12.03 -46.61 23.40
C ASP A 279 -11.61 -47.90 24.10
N THR A 280 -12.56 -48.55 24.82
CA THR A 280 -12.33 -49.80 25.53
C THR A 280 -13.21 -50.93 25.05
N PHE A 281 -14.07 -50.66 24.05
CA PHE A 281 -14.94 -51.66 23.44
C PHE A 281 -14.12 -52.82 22.84
N GLY A 282 -14.53 -54.08 23.17
CA GLY A 282 -13.86 -55.28 22.69
C GLY A 282 -12.50 -55.56 23.33
N LEU A 283 -12.05 -54.74 24.29
CA LEU A 283 -10.85 -55.02 25.04
C LEU A 283 -11.07 -56.16 26.05
N THR A 284 -10.02 -56.57 26.69
CA THR A 284 -10.04 -57.63 27.70
C THR A 284 -10.50 -57.06 29.04
N HIS A 285 -11.44 -57.73 29.69
CA HIS A 285 -11.97 -57.35 30.99
C HIS A 285 -11.63 -58.48 32.04
N GLU A 286 -11.22 -58.07 33.23
CA GLU A 286 -11.08 -59.00 34.39
C GLU A 286 -12.45 -59.12 35.07
N PHE A 287 -12.89 -60.35 35.27
CA PHE A 287 -14.18 -60.62 35.86
C PHE A 287 -14.04 -61.66 36.95
N THR A 288 -14.73 -61.50 38.09
CA THR A 288 -14.80 -62.49 39.17
C THR A 288 -16.17 -63.16 39.11
N THR A 289 -16.20 -64.43 38.82
CA THR A 289 -17.43 -65.22 38.66
C THR A 289 -18.14 -65.37 39.99
N PHE A 290 -19.43 -65.83 39.96
CA PHE A 290 -20.21 -66.27 41.16
C PHE A 290 -19.46 -67.24 42.03
N ALA A 291 -18.73 -68.16 41.42
CA ALA A 291 -17.91 -69.17 42.14
C ALA A 291 -16.61 -68.54 42.73
N GLY A 292 -16.36 -67.28 42.59
CA GLY A 292 -15.13 -66.55 43.05
C GLY A 292 -13.92 -66.78 42.20
N ASN A 293 -14.02 -67.36 41.01
CA ASN A 293 -12.91 -67.54 40.09
C ASN A 293 -12.68 -66.27 39.31
N LYS A 294 -11.41 -65.79 39.22
CA LYS A 294 -11.01 -64.70 38.34
C LYS A 294 -10.83 -65.25 36.94
N ILE A 295 -11.53 -64.69 36.00
CA ILE A 295 -11.44 -65.02 34.59
C ILE A 295 -11.17 -63.78 33.77
N THR A 296 -10.56 -63.94 32.61
CA THR A 296 -10.31 -62.87 31.63
C THR A 296 -11.31 -63.01 30.49
N LEU A 297 -12.22 -62.08 30.37
CA LEU A 297 -13.16 -62.01 29.25
C LEU A 297 -12.48 -61.31 28.08
N LYS A 298 -12.41 -61.98 26.94
CA LYS A 298 -11.80 -61.38 25.68
C LYS A 298 -12.88 -61.14 24.67
N GLY A 299 -12.79 -59.96 24.05
CA GLY A 299 -13.76 -59.53 23.07
C GLY A 299 -15.10 -59.12 23.71
N GLY A 300 -16.17 -59.16 22.93
CA GLY A 300 -17.50 -58.72 23.34
C GLY A 300 -17.83 -57.30 22.94
N ASP A 301 -19.05 -56.89 23.27
CA ASP A 301 -19.65 -55.65 22.79
C ASP A 301 -19.84 -54.65 23.94
N TYR A 302 -18.96 -54.69 24.94
CA TYR A 302 -19.00 -53.81 26.10
C TYR A 302 -17.76 -52.91 26.14
N GLY A 303 -17.95 -51.66 26.55
CA GLY A 303 -16.87 -50.70 26.69
C GLY A 303 -17.26 -49.30 26.23
N TRP A 304 -16.32 -48.40 26.32
CA TRP A 304 -16.45 -47.04 25.85
C TRP A 304 -16.17 -46.97 24.37
N VAL A 305 -17.01 -46.23 23.61
CA VAL A 305 -16.79 -45.95 22.19
C VAL A 305 -17.09 -44.48 21.90
N ILE A 306 -16.11 -43.75 21.52
CA ILE A 306 -16.27 -42.36 21.10
C ILE A 306 -16.98 -42.30 19.74
N LYS A 307 -18.01 -41.45 19.62
CA LYS A 307 -18.70 -41.14 18.37
C LYS A 307 -17.90 -40.12 17.57
N LYS A 308 -17.02 -40.64 16.70
CA LYS A 308 -15.99 -39.84 16.01
C LYS A 308 -16.53 -38.55 15.41
N GLN A 309 -17.51 -38.67 14.53
CA GLN A 309 -17.99 -37.49 13.77
C GLN A 309 -18.61 -36.45 14.70
N ALA A 310 -19.49 -36.83 15.60
CA ALA A 310 -20.14 -35.88 16.50
C ALA A 310 -19.14 -35.18 17.44
N THR A 311 -18.11 -35.94 17.93
CA THR A 311 -17.04 -35.33 18.74
C THR A 311 -16.18 -34.37 17.94
N ALA A 312 -15.86 -34.69 16.67
CA ALA A 312 -15.08 -33.82 15.81
C ALA A 312 -15.86 -32.54 15.43
N ASP A 313 -17.14 -32.67 15.09
CA ASP A 313 -18.00 -31.51 14.77
C ASP A 313 -18.14 -30.58 15.99
N ALA A 314 -18.35 -31.13 17.19
CA ALA A 314 -18.41 -30.37 18.44
C ALA A 314 -17.07 -29.68 18.75
N LEU A 315 -15.95 -30.38 18.49
CA LEU A 315 -14.61 -29.82 18.70
C LEU A 315 -14.35 -28.62 17.74
N VAL A 316 -14.65 -28.79 16.47
CA VAL A 316 -14.50 -27.69 15.48
C VAL A 316 -15.35 -26.47 15.88
N GLN A 317 -16.62 -26.71 16.26
CA GLN A 317 -17.48 -25.64 16.75
C GLN A 317 -16.91 -24.95 17.99
N ALA A 318 -16.40 -25.70 18.95
CA ALA A 318 -15.80 -25.14 20.15
C ALA A 318 -14.56 -24.26 19.86
N VAL A 319 -13.75 -24.67 18.88
CA VAL A 319 -12.60 -23.87 18.42
C VAL A 319 -13.08 -22.61 17.70
N GLU A 320 -14.05 -22.72 16.80
CA GLU A 320 -14.62 -21.56 16.09
C GLU A 320 -15.26 -20.54 17.05
N GLU A 321 -15.77 -21.01 18.19
CA GLU A 321 -16.32 -20.16 19.25
C GLU A 321 -15.27 -19.64 20.24
N GLY A 322 -14.04 -20.17 20.20
CA GLY A 322 -12.96 -19.83 21.14
C GLY A 322 -13.22 -20.32 22.56
N GLN A 323 -13.86 -21.49 22.72
CA GLN A 323 -14.26 -22.01 24.01
C GLN A 323 -13.07 -22.42 24.88
N THR A 324 -13.25 -22.32 26.20
CA THR A 324 -12.29 -22.80 27.19
C THR A 324 -13.01 -23.66 28.25
N GLY A 325 -12.28 -24.60 28.86
CA GLY A 325 -12.78 -25.39 29.95
C GLY A 325 -12.79 -26.91 29.69
N THR A 326 -13.52 -27.63 30.53
CA THR A 326 -13.57 -29.09 30.46
C THR A 326 -14.78 -29.55 29.65
N ILE A 327 -14.52 -30.42 28.69
CA ILE A 327 -15.54 -31.04 27.82
C ILE A 327 -15.44 -32.55 27.88
N LYS A 328 -16.46 -33.24 27.39
CA LYS A 328 -16.47 -34.67 27.23
C LYS A 328 -16.69 -35.05 25.77
N PRO A 329 -16.10 -36.19 25.32
CA PRO A 329 -16.44 -36.69 24.00
C PRO A 329 -17.92 -37.12 23.94
N GLU A 330 -18.48 -37.08 22.75
CA GLU A 330 -19.74 -37.74 22.46
C GLU A 330 -19.50 -39.24 22.36
N TYR A 331 -20.27 -40.06 23.14
CA TYR A 331 -20.11 -41.49 23.16
C TYR A 331 -21.21 -42.19 22.36
N LEU A 332 -20.81 -43.23 21.64
CA LEU A 332 -21.73 -44.21 21.04
C LEU A 332 -22.13 -45.29 22.07
N TYR A 333 -21.15 -45.75 22.85
CA TYR A 333 -21.33 -46.69 23.97
C TYR A 333 -20.56 -46.19 25.17
N GLU A 334 -21.12 -46.43 26.34
CA GLU A 334 -20.52 -46.10 27.63
C GLU A 334 -20.47 -47.35 28.51
N ALA A 335 -19.37 -47.57 29.19
CA ALA A 335 -19.26 -48.54 30.27
C ALA A 335 -19.58 -47.90 31.64
N LYS A 336 -19.74 -48.71 32.68
CA LYS A 336 -20.07 -48.22 34.02
C LYS A 336 -18.96 -47.35 34.61
N SER A 337 -17.72 -47.67 34.32
CA SER A 337 -16.53 -46.94 34.78
C SER A 337 -15.36 -47.18 33.84
N ARG A 338 -14.24 -46.49 34.11
CA ARG A 338 -12.94 -46.72 33.44
C ARG A 338 -11.94 -47.45 34.34
N ASN A 339 -12.41 -47.99 35.46
CA ASN A 339 -11.61 -48.78 36.40
C ASN A 339 -11.41 -50.19 35.87
N THR A 340 -10.53 -50.98 36.54
CA THR A 340 -10.25 -52.39 36.21
C THR A 340 -11.50 -53.25 36.23
N ASN A 341 -12.46 -52.91 37.10
CA ASN A 341 -13.82 -53.56 37.13
C ASN A 341 -14.79 -52.56 36.44
N ASP A 342 -14.71 -52.42 35.11
CA ASP A 342 -15.54 -51.52 34.31
C ASP A 342 -16.96 -52.08 34.06
N ILE A 343 -17.19 -53.35 34.25
CA ILE A 343 -18.51 -54.03 34.21
C ILE A 343 -19.40 -53.51 35.35
N GLY A 344 -18.79 -53.23 36.51
CA GLY A 344 -19.51 -52.80 37.71
C GLY A 344 -20.30 -53.88 38.41
N ASP A 345 -21.32 -53.46 39.17
CA ASP A 345 -22.04 -54.33 40.12
C ASP A 345 -23.46 -54.65 39.64
N THR A 346 -23.85 -54.33 38.45
CA THR A 346 -25.15 -54.61 37.83
C THR A 346 -24.91 -55.35 36.52
N TYR A 347 -25.10 -56.68 36.56
CA TYR A 347 -24.83 -57.55 35.42
C TYR A 347 -25.61 -58.89 35.54
N VAL A 348 -25.60 -59.60 34.42
CA VAL A 348 -26.09 -61.04 34.40
C VAL A 348 -24.92 -61.93 34.07
N GLU A 349 -24.66 -62.92 34.92
CA GLU A 349 -23.69 -63.99 34.69
C GLU A 349 -24.43 -65.22 34.24
N ILE A 350 -23.99 -65.88 33.18
CA ILE A 350 -24.51 -67.13 32.69
C ILE A 350 -23.35 -68.11 32.58
N SER A 351 -23.41 -69.18 33.39
CA SER A 351 -22.48 -70.32 33.29
C SER A 351 -23.07 -71.35 32.35
N ILE A 352 -22.45 -71.47 31.13
CA ILE A 352 -22.89 -72.49 30.16
C ILE A 352 -22.62 -73.91 30.68
N SER A 353 -21.54 -74.10 31.41
CA SER A 353 -21.18 -75.42 31.99
C SER A 353 -22.10 -75.87 33.11
N GLU A 354 -22.57 -74.90 33.91
CA GLU A 354 -23.47 -75.18 35.04
C GLU A 354 -24.94 -75.06 34.65
N GLN A 355 -25.23 -74.54 33.48
CA GLN A 355 -26.61 -74.26 33.02
C GLN A 355 -27.37 -73.45 34.07
N ARG A 356 -26.71 -72.33 34.54
CA ARG A 356 -27.21 -71.49 35.62
C ARG A 356 -26.99 -69.98 35.26
N MET A 357 -27.90 -69.18 35.71
CA MET A 357 -27.86 -67.72 35.56
C MET A 357 -27.98 -67.00 36.88
N TRP A 358 -27.15 -66.06 37.14
CA TRP A 358 -27.19 -65.12 38.25
C TRP A 358 -27.37 -63.67 37.72
N CYS A 359 -28.31 -62.97 38.35
CA CYS A 359 -28.54 -61.55 38.01
C CYS A 359 -28.22 -60.71 39.24
N TYR A 360 -27.32 -59.74 39.06
CA TYR A 360 -26.92 -58.81 40.10
C TYR A 360 -27.45 -57.38 39.75
N LYS A 361 -27.93 -56.72 40.81
CA LYS A 361 -28.25 -55.26 40.73
C LYS A 361 -27.63 -54.60 41.94
N ASP A 362 -26.78 -53.60 41.66
CA ASP A 362 -26.04 -52.80 42.66
C ASP A 362 -25.33 -53.74 43.68
N GLY A 363 -24.68 -54.79 43.20
CA GLY A 363 -23.96 -55.81 43.99
C GLY A 363 -24.81 -56.87 44.70
N ASN A 364 -26.13 -56.73 44.67
CA ASN A 364 -27.03 -57.67 45.31
C ASN A 364 -27.51 -58.75 44.34
N LEU A 365 -27.37 -59.99 44.70
CA LEU A 365 -27.93 -61.09 43.92
C LEU A 365 -29.46 -61.06 44.00
N ILE A 366 -30.14 -60.83 42.88
CA ILE A 366 -31.61 -60.70 42.77
C ILE A 366 -32.25 -61.88 42.08
N VAL A 367 -31.51 -62.63 41.26
CA VAL A 367 -31.99 -63.84 40.58
C VAL A 367 -30.87 -64.88 40.61
N ASP A 368 -31.24 -66.12 40.97
CA ASP A 368 -30.42 -67.31 40.87
C ASP A 368 -31.32 -68.44 40.37
N THR A 369 -31.10 -68.86 39.11
CA THR A 369 -32.01 -69.79 38.45
C THR A 369 -31.27 -70.70 37.47
N PRO A 370 -31.68 -71.99 37.34
CA PRO A 370 -31.22 -72.77 36.21
C PRO A 370 -31.74 -72.25 34.90
N VAL A 371 -30.90 -72.36 33.84
CA VAL A 371 -31.21 -71.94 32.47
C VAL A 371 -30.87 -73.10 31.52
N VAL A 372 -31.46 -73.02 30.31
CA VAL A 372 -31.07 -73.90 29.22
C VAL A 372 -30.46 -73.05 28.13
N THR A 373 -29.17 -73.17 27.92
CA THR A 373 -28.48 -72.50 26.84
C THR A 373 -28.58 -73.29 25.54
N GLY A 374 -28.61 -72.60 24.40
CA GLY A 374 -28.66 -73.26 23.09
C GLY A 374 -27.42 -74.13 22.82
N ASN A 375 -27.53 -75.11 21.95
CA ASN A 375 -26.40 -75.91 21.51
C ASN A 375 -25.68 -75.26 20.39
N VAL A 376 -24.39 -74.93 20.57
CA VAL A 376 -23.52 -74.26 19.61
C VAL A 376 -23.46 -74.97 18.24
N SER A 377 -23.74 -76.25 18.19
CA SER A 377 -23.74 -77.03 16.95
C SER A 377 -25.06 -76.97 16.16
N LYS A 378 -26.07 -76.24 16.65
CA LYS A 378 -27.40 -76.15 16.03
C LYS A 378 -27.88 -74.73 15.80
N GLY A 379 -26.99 -73.69 16.00
CA GLY A 379 -27.27 -72.26 15.76
C GLY A 379 -26.68 -71.73 14.51
#